data_c9d9b11b29071f2441fb9d089f9568da
#
_entry.id   c9d9b11b29071f2441fb9d089f9568da
#
_cell.length_a   1.000
_cell.length_b   1.000
_cell.length_c   1.000
_cell.angle_alpha   90.00
_cell.angle_beta   90.00
_cell.angle_gamma   90.00
#
_symmetry.space_group_name_H-M   'P 1'
#
loop_
_entity.id
_entity.type
_entity.pdbx_description
1 polymer ?
#
loop_
_entity_poly.entity_id
_entity_poly.type
_entity_poly.pdbx_seq_one_letter_code
_entity_poly.pdbx_strand_id
1 'polypeptide(L)'
;MEKDNGKWRFTSPTHVVAAFAQALKELQQEGGVTVRGERYAATNRKLREGMRTLGFEPFVSEAFQGPIITTFLYPEGRNLDFKHMHHWLKEQGYVIYPGKLTDRDTFRIGNIGETYDADADRILELFAQYTKEFM
;
A
#
# COMPACT_ATOMS: atom_id res chain seq x y z
N MET A 1 -23.68 17.62 -16.10
CA MET A 1 -22.89 17.91 -17.31
C MET A 1 -23.71 17.71 -18.59
N GLU A 2 -24.47 16.64 -18.77
CA GLU A 2 -25.32 16.46 -19.97
C GLU A 2 -26.38 17.55 -20.13
N LYS A 3 -27.01 18.01 -19.04
CA LYS A 3 -28.02 19.06 -19.04
C LYS A 3 -27.50 20.46 -19.45
N ASP A 4 -26.18 20.68 -19.38
CA ASP A 4 -25.55 22.00 -19.60
C ASP A 4 -24.60 21.98 -20.80
N ASN A 5 -24.82 21.11 -21.78
CA ASN A 5 -23.98 20.99 -22.99
C ASN A 5 -22.48 20.85 -22.68
N GLY A 6 -22.13 20.09 -21.62
CA GLY A 6 -20.75 19.87 -21.22
C GLY A 6 -20.08 21.01 -20.47
N LYS A 7 -20.80 22.10 -20.14
CA LYS A 7 -20.24 23.22 -19.38
C LYS A 7 -20.01 22.84 -17.92
N TRP A 8 -18.90 23.32 -17.40
CA TRP A 8 -18.60 23.21 -15.96
C TRP A 8 -19.49 24.17 -15.17
N ARG A 9 -19.98 23.76 -14.02
CA ARG A 9 -20.79 24.61 -13.13
C ARG A 9 -20.01 25.82 -12.60
N PHE A 10 -18.70 25.66 -12.40
CA PHE A 10 -17.77 26.71 -11.95
C PHE A 10 -16.56 26.74 -12.88
N THR A 11 -15.52 27.47 -12.50
CA THR A 11 -14.24 27.51 -13.22
C THR A 11 -13.72 26.09 -13.47
N SER A 12 -13.37 25.77 -14.70
CA SER A 12 -12.87 24.46 -15.11
C SER A 12 -11.57 24.11 -14.37
N PRO A 13 -11.46 22.97 -13.67
CA PRO A 13 -10.23 22.52 -13.02
C PRO A 13 -9.27 21.93 -14.06
N THR A 14 -8.78 22.76 -14.98
CA THR A 14 -8.04 22.31 -16.17
C THR A 14 -6.80 21.49 -15.85
N HIS A 15 -6.04 21.85 -14.80
CA HIS A 15 -4.87 21.10 -14.37
C HIS A 15 -5.23 19.68 -13.89
N VAL A 16 -6.32 19.55 -13.14
CA VAL A 16 -6.81 18.24 -12.66
C VAL A 16 -7.28 17.38 -13.83
N VAL A 17 -7.99 17.98 -14.80
CA VAL A 17 -8.44 17.27 -16.01
C VAL A 17 -7.25 16.81 -16.85
N ALA A 18 -6.24 17.67 -17.04
CA ALA A 18 -5.03 17.31 -17.77
C ALA A 18 -4.25 16.19 -17.07
N ALA A 19 -4.06 16.26 -15.74
CA ALA A 19 -3.43 15.22 -14.96
C ALA A 19 -4.20 13.89 -15.04
N PHE A 20 -5.55 13.95 -14.96
CA PHE A 20 -6.39 12.76 -15.10
C PHE A 20 -6.29 12.15 -16.50
N ALA A 21 -6.28 12.97 -17.55
CA ALA A 21 -6.09 12.49 -18.92
C ALA A 21 -4.73 11.79 -19.09
N GLN A 22 -3.67 12.30 -18.47
CA GLN A 22 -2.36 11.65 -18.46
C GLN A 22 -2.40 10.32 -17.69
N ALA A 23 -3.00 10.28 -16.51
CA ALA A 23 -3.15 9.05 -15.72
C ALA A 23 -3.92 7.94 -16.49
N LEU A 24 -4.94 8.33 -17.28
CA LEU A 24 -5.66 7.37 -18.13
C LEU A 24 -4.81 6.82 -19.27
N LYS A 25 -3.92 7.65 -19.87
CA LYS A 25 -2.96 7.18 -20.86
C LYS A 25 -1.97 6.18 -20.27
N GLU A 26 -1.45 6.47 -19.08
CA GLU A 26 -0.53 5.56 -18.37
C GLU A 26 -1.22 4.24 -18.03
N LEU A 27 -2.47 4.27 -17.55
CA LEU A 27 -3.27 3.08 -17.33
C LEU A 27 -3.44 2.25 -18.62
N GLN A 28 -3.72 2.92 -19.75
CA GLN A 28 -3.86 2.25 -21.03
C GLN A 28 -2.55 1.64 -21.52
N GLN A 29 -1.43 2.35 -21.35
CA GLN A 29 -0.09 1.86 -21.71
C GLN A 29 0.35 0.66 -20.88
N GLU A 30 -0.05 0.61 -19.60
CA GLU A 30 0.19 -0.54 -18.72
C GLU A 30 -0.61 -1.79 -19.13
N GLY A 31 -1.66 -1.65 -19.93
CA GLY A 31 -2.54 -2.75 -20.36
C GLY A 31 -3.94 -2.68 -19.77
N GLY A 32 -4.31 -1.53 -19.19
CA GLY A 32 -5.64 -1.26 -18.68
C GLY A 32 -5.88 -1.71 -17.24
N VAL A 33 -7.15 -1.67 -16.84
CA VAL A 33 -7.58 -1.95 -15.46
C VAL A 33 -7.22 -3.36 -15.02
N THR A 34 -7.35 -4.35 -15.91
CA THR A 34 -7.08 -5.75 -15.59
C THR A 34 -5.61 -5.97 -15.23
N VAL A 35 -4.69 -5.52 -16.09
CA VAL A 35 -3.25 -5.70 -15.87
C VAL A 35 -2.77 -4.96 -14.61
N ARG A 36 -3.23 -3.71 -14.40
CA ARG A 36 -2.93 -2.98 -13.16
C ARG A 36 -3.50 -3.69 -11.93
N GLY A 37 -4.72 -4.20 -12.01
CA GLY A 37 -5.33 -4.97 -10.92
C GLY A 37 -4.56 -6.25 -10.58
N GLU A 38 -4.10 -6.98 -11.58
CA GLU A 38 -3.26 -8.17 -11.41
C GLU A 38 -1.91 -7.83 -10.77
N ARG A 39 -1.26 -6.73 -11.18
CA ARG A 39 -0.03 -6.23 -10.54
C ARG A 39 -0.25 -5.94 -9.06
N TYR A 40 -1.30 -5.20 -8.72
CA TYR A 40 -1.62 -4.90 -7.31
C TYR A 40 -1.88 -6.17 -6.51
N ALA A 41 -2.65 -7.10 -7.05
CA ALA A 41 -2.96 -8.36 -6.38
C ALA A 41 -1.71 -9.22 -6.17
N ALA A 42 -0.82 -9.29 -7.15
CA ALA A 42 0.44 -10.04 -7.05
C ALA A 42 1.37 -9.43 -5.99
N THR A 43 1.61 -8.10 -6.06
CA THR A 43 2.44 -7.38 -5.08
C THR A 43 1.87 -7.49 -3.66
N ASN A 44 0.55 -7.36 -3.50
CA ASN A 44 -0.11 -7.51 -2.20
C ASN A 44 0.05 -8.92 -1.63
N ARG A 45 -0.14 -9.95 -2.44
CA ARG A 45 0.05 -11.34 -2.02
C ARG A 45 1.48 -11.60 -1.56
N LYS A 46 2.47 -11.18 -2.35
CA LYS A 46 3.90 -11.29 -2.01
C LYS A 46 4.22 -10.62 -0.67
N LEU A 47 3.73 -9.39 -0.46
CA LEU A 47 3.91 -8.67 0.82
C LEU A 47 3.29 -9.45 1.98
N ARG A 48 2.06 -9.93 1.85
CA ARG A 48 1.39 -10.69 2.91
C ARG A 48 2.11 -12.00 3.26
N GLU A 49 2.50 -12.74 2.25
CA GLU A 49 3.24 -14.00 2.43
C GLU A 49 4.60 -13.74 3.09
N GLY A 50 5.37 -12.77 2.60
CA GLY A 50 6.65 -12.41 3.17
C GLY A 50 6.54 -11.90 4.62
N MET A 51 5.57 -11.04 4.92
CA MET A 51 5.33 -10.55 6.27
C MET A 51 4.94 -11.66 7.24
N ARG A 52 4.15 -12.66 6.81
CA ARG A 52 3.84 -13.84 7.63
C ARG A 52 5.09 -14.62 8.02
N THR A 53 6.05 -14.79 7.12
CA THR A 53 7.31 -15.47 7.45
C THR A 53 8.14 -14.74 8.50
N LEU A 54 7.93 -13.43 8.64
CA LEU A 54 8.56 -12.59 9.65
C LEU A 54 7.76 -12.49 10.97
N GLY A 55 6.58 -13.13 11.03
CA GLY A 55 5.71 -13.17 12.21
C GLY A 55 4.67 -12.06 12.27
N PHE A 56 4.43 -11.35 11.17
CA PHE A 56 3.39 -10.32 11.08
C PHE A 56 2.14 -10.88 10.38
N GLU A 57 1.09 -11.14 11.14
CA GLU A 57 -0.14 -11.68 10.59
C GLU A 57 -1.07 -10.58 10.04
N PRO A 58 -1.65 -10.77 8.83
CA PRO A 58 -2.71 -9.91 8.34
C PRO A 58 -3.94 -9.98 9.25
N PHE A 59 -4.49 -8.81 9.59
CA PHE A 59 -5.70 -8.72 10.42
C PHE A 59 -6.97 -9.17 9.68
N VAL A 60 -7.05 -8.86 8.37
CA VAL A 60 -8.21 -9.22 7.53
C VAL A 60 -7.98 -10.63 6.97
N SER A 61 -9.01 -11.47 7.08
CA SER A 61 -8.95 -12.81 6.51
C SER A 61 -8.84 -12.79 4.99
N GLU A 62 -8.22 -13.81 4.43
CA GLU A 62 -7.92 -13.94 3.00
C GLU A 62 -9.16 -13.72 2.10
N ALA A 63 -10.33 -14.20 2.54
CA ALA A 63 -11.58 -14.08 1.78
C ALA A 63 -12.08 -12.63 1.61
N PHE A 64 -11.62 -11.71 2.48
CA PHE A 64 -12.06 -10.31 2.48
C PHE A 64 -10.91 -9.32 2.25
N GLN A 65 -9.70 -9.83 2.00
CA GLN A 65 -8.51 -9.01 1.81
C GLN A 65 -8.55 -8.27 0.46
N GLY A 66 -8.53 -6.95 0.52
CA GLY A 66 -8.38 -6.12 -0.68
C GLY A 66 -6.93 -6.11 -1.21
N PRO A 67 -6.71 -5.80 -2.49
CA PRO A 67 -5.41 -5.95 -3.15
C PRO A 67 -4.47 -4.74 -3.02
N ILE A 68 -4.82 -3.69 -2.31
CA ILE A 68 -4.07 -2.42 -2.34
C ILE A 68 -3.51 -1.94 -1.01
N ILE A 69 -3.99 -2.51 0.10
CA ILE A 69 -3.54 -2.18 1.46
C ILE A 69 -3.78 -3.39 2.37
N THR A 70 -2.84 -3.63 3.26
CA THR A 70 -2.96 -4.68 4.29
C THR A 70 -2.72 -4.10 5.66
N THR A 71 -3.59 -4.44 6.60
CA THR A 71 -3.41 -4.19 8.04
C THR A 71 -2.74 -5.41 8.65
N PHE A 72 -1.63 -5.21 9.33
CA PHE A 72 -0.90 -6.25 10.06
C PHE A 72 -1.06 -6.06 11.55
N LEU A 73 -1.19 -7.18 12.27
CA LEU A 73 -1.11 -7.22 13.73
C LEU A 73 0.34 -7.06 14.18
N TYR A 74 0.54 -6.49 15.37
CA TYR A 74 1.84 -6.59 16.02
C TYR A 74 2.12 -8.05 16.38
N PRO A 75 3.35 -8.52 16.21
CA PRO A 75 3.68 -9.92 16.46
C PRO A 75 3.57 -10.24 17.95
N GLU A 76 2.91 -11.35 18.26
CA GLU A 76 2.75 -11.81 19.63
C GLU A 76 4.11 -12.17 20.26
N GLY A 77 4.27 -11.82 21.53
CA GLY A 77 5.48 -12.14 22.31
C GLY A 77 6.72 -11.32 21.94
N ARG A 78 6.59 -10.34 21.04
CA ARG A 78 7.67 -9.41 20.69
C ARG A 78 7.26 -7.97 21.00
N ASN A 79 8.21 -7.19 21.49
CA ASN A 79 7.96 -5.78 21.80
C ASN A 79 8.25 -4.92 20.57
N LEU A 80 7.22 -4.59 19.79
CA LEU A 80 7.33 -3.73 18.63
C LEU A 80 7.12 -2.26 19.02
N ASP A 81 8.17 -1.45 18.94
CA ASP A 81 8.02 0.01 18.95
C ASP A 81 7.72 0.51 17.53
N PHE A 82 6.44 0.76 17.25
CA PHE A 82 6.01 1.25 15.95
C PHE A 82 6.64 2.61 15.58
N LYS A 83 6.85 3.51 16.54
CA LYS A 83 7.42 4.82 16.24
C LYS A 83 8.87 4.69 15.80
N HIS A 84 9.62 3.84 16.48
CA HIS A 84 11.00 3.52 16.09
C HIS A 84 11.04 2.85 14.72
N MET A 85 10.24 1.81 14.48
CA MET A 85 10.16 1.11 13.20
C MET A 85 9.78 2.05 12.05
N HIS A 86 8.76 2.89 12.25
CA HIS A 86 8.33 3.87 11.26
C HIS A 86 9.46 4.87 10.91
N HIS A 87 10.17 5.37 11.92
CA HIS A 87 11.27 6.31 11.71
C HIS A 87 12.42 5.65 10.95
N TRP A 88 12.82 4.46 11.39
CA TRP A 88 13.87 3.68 10.76
C TRP A 88 13.56 3.35 9.29
N LEU A 89 12.35 2.87 8.98
CA LEU A 89 11.90 2.60 7.60
C LEU A 89 11.88 3.86 6.75
N LYS A 90 11.46 4.99 7.32
CA LYS A 90 11.45 6.29 6.64
C LYS A 90 12.85 6.72 6.22
N GLU A 91 13.86 6.49 7.03
CA GLU A 91 15.27 6.76 6.70
C GLU A 91 15.76 5.85 5.55
N GLN A 92 15.15 4.68 5.37
CA GLN A 92 15.41 3.78 4.25
C GLN A 92 14.54 4.11 3.00
N GLY A 93 13.75 5.18 3.03
CA GLY A 93 12.91 5.63 1.94
C GLY A 93 11.49 5.05 1.91
N TYR A 94 11.08 4.31 2.95
CA TYR A 94 9.76 3.71 3.02
C TYR A 94 8.93 4.27 4.16
N VAL A 95 7.71 4.68 3.85
CA VAL A 95 6.76 5.21 4.84
C VAL A 95 5.59 4.25 4.98
N ILE A 96 5.35 3.77 6.19
CA ILE A 96 4.21 2.93 6.54
C ILE A 96 3.23 3.72 7.43
N TYR A 97 2.03 3.21 7.63
CA TYR A 97 0.99 3.91 8.37
C TYR A 97 0.61 3.20 9.67
N PRO A 98 0.34 3.94 10.75
CA PRO A 98 -0.21 3.35 11.96
C PRO A 98 -1.58 2.74 11.67
N GLY A 99 -1.96 1.72 12.43
CA GLY A 99 -3.31 1.19 12.44
C GLY A 99 -4.30 2.20 13.02
N LYS A 100 -5.59 1.96 12.78
CA LYS A 100 -6.69 2.77 13.29
C LYS A 100 -7.68 1.95 14.12
N LEU A 101 -7.30 0.76 14.53
CA LEU A 101 -8.13 -0.05 15.42
C LEU A 101 -7.95 0.44 16.86
N THR A 102 -9.03 0.42 17.64
CA THR A 102 -9.05 0.91 19.02
C THR A 102 -8.70 -0.17 20.04
N ASP A 103 -8.85 -1.42 19.65
CA ASP A 103 -8.75 -2.60 20.52
C ASP A 103 -7.54 -3.50 20.21
N ARG A 104 -6.79 -3.18 19.16
CA ARG A 104 -5.61 -3.96 18.75
C ARG A 104 -4.52 -3.08 18.18
N ASP A 105 -3.28 -3.40 18.53
CA ASP A 105 -2.10 -2.76 17.97
C ASP A 105 -1.85 -3.29 16.55
N THR A 106 -1.90 -2.38 15.60
CA THR A 106 -1.79 -2.69 14.17
C THR A 106 -1.04 -1.60 13.43
N PHE A 107 -0.51 -1.95 12.25
CA PHE A 107 -0.01 -1.00 11.28
C PHE A 107 -0.45 -1.41 9.86
N ARG A 108 -0.23 -0.53 8.89
CA ARG A 108 -0.69 -0.77 7.52
C ARG A 108 0.43 -0.55 6.52
N ILE A 109 0.45 -1.42 5.52
CA ILE A 109 1.30 -1.28 4.33
C ILE A 109 0.38 -1.16 3.12
N GLY A 110 0.54 -0.10 2.34
CA GLY A 110 -0.14 0.11 1.07
C GLY A 110 0.78 -0.22 -0.09
N ASN A 111 0.22 -0.80 -1.14
CA ASN A 111 0.91 -1.14 -2.40
C ASN A 111 0.21 -0.57 -3.63
N ILE A 112 -0.57 0.50 -3.45
CA ILE A 112 -1.21 1.24 -4.53
C ILE A 112 -0.25 2.22 -5.19
N GLY A 113 -0.42 2.49 -6.47
CA GLY A 113 0.38 3.46 -7.24
C GLY A 113 1.56 2.80 -7.96
N GLU A 114 2.67 3.50 -8.05
CA GLU A 114 3.89 3.06 -8.71
C GLU A 114 4.74 2.18 -7.78
N THR A 115 4.14 1.07 -7.30
CA THR A 115 4.82 0.04 -6.51
C THR A 115 4.86 -1.27 -7.29
N TYR A 116 6.04 -1.85 -7.36
CA TYR A 116 6.34 -3.02 -8.15
C TYR A 116 6.92 -4.15 -7.30
N ASP A 117 7.21 -5.27 -7.93
CA ASP A 117 7.71 -6.47 -7.26
C ASP A 117 9.04 -6.23 -6.52
N ALA A 118 9.93 -5.43 -7.12
CA ALA A 118 11.19 -5.04 -6.49
C ALA A 118 11.02 -4.19 -5.22
N ASP A 119 9.98 -3.35 -5.16
CA ASP A 119 9.68 -2.57 -3.95
C ASP A 119 9.18 -3.48 -2.84
N ALA A 120 8.38 -4.50 -3.20
CA ALA A 120 7.93 -5.51 -2.24
C ALA A 120 9.09 -6.32 -1.69
N ASP A 121 10.04 -6.75 -2.53
CA ASP A 121 11.25 -7.44 -2.08
C ASP A 121 12.04 -6.56 -1.13
N ARG A 122 12.28 -5.30 -1.51
CA ARG A 122 13.08 -4.40 -0.70
C ARG A 122 12.47 -4.10 0.66
N ILE A 123 11.18 -3.85 0.73
CA ILE A 123 10.53 -3.60 2.02
C ILE A 123 10.53 -4.86 2.91
N LEU A 124 10.37 -6.04 2.35
CA LEU A 124 10.47 -7.31 3.09
C LEU A 124 11.88 -7.53 3.65
N GLU A 125 12.95 -7.24 2.89
CA GLU A 125 14.32 -7.25 3.40
C GLU A 125 14.50 -6.30 4.58
N LEU A 126 13.97 -5.08 4.48
CA LEU A 126 14.02 -4.09 5.56
C LEU A 126 13.28 -4.56 6.81
N PHE A 127 12.10 -5.15 6.66
CA PHE A 127 11.39 -5.75 7.79
C PHE A 127 12.16 -6.91 8.42
N ALA A 128 12.78 -7.77 7.61
CA ALA A 128 13.62 -8.85 8.10
C ALA A 128 14.82 -8.33 8.89
N GLN A 129 15.50 -7.30 8.37
CA GLN A 129 16.59 -6.63 9.05
C GLN A 129 16.12 -6.02 10.38
N TYR A 130 15.06 -5.23 10.35
CA TYR A 130 14.50 -4.59 11.54
C TYR A 130 14.14 -5.62 12.62
N THR A 131 13.48 -6.70 12.24
CA THR A 131 13.08 -7.77 13.17
C THR A 131 14.28 -8.43 13.84
N LYS A 132 15.36 -8.63 13.08
CA LYS A 132 16.60 -9.25 13.61
C LYS A 132 17.35 -8.31 14.55
N GLU A 133 17.36 -7.00 14.29
CA GLU A 133 18.17 -6.04 15.04
C GLU A 133 17.46 -5.50 16.29
N PHE A 134 16.13 -5.37 16.25
CA PHE A 134 15.39 -4.58 17.26
C PHE A 134 14.25 -5.35 17.94
N MET A 135 13.97 -6.58 17.53
CA MET A 135 12.89 -7.41 18.10
C MET A 135 13.38 -8.77 18.56
#